data_99492360249de340135fbc094d2e33ed
#
_entry.id   99492360249de340135fbc094d2e33ed
#
_cell.length_a   1.000
_cell.length_b   1.000
_cell.length_c   1.000
_cell.angle_alpha   90.00
_cell.angle_beta   90.00
_cell.angle_gamma   90.00
#
_symmetry.space_group_name_H-M   'P 1'
#
loop_
_entity.id
_entity.type
_entity.pdbx_description
1 polymer ?
#
loop_
_entity_poly.entity_id
_entity_poly.type
_entity_poly.pdbx_seq_one_letter_code
_entity_poly.pdbx_strand_id
1 'polypeptide(L)'
;MPFTQTGRFRALTLGAFAVVYILWGSTYLAIAVAVQSIPPFLLIGVRSLAAGAILLGFAEFRNPGMPPARAWASAAASGVLLFGGCHGTLAYAEKYASSGLAAVMLGTIPFWIVLIKFVIPAEDRPKIMTLAALVPGLAGVALFMLPTGPQDSGPISPEMVLILLGSAFLWALGSIVSQRQSPSIPTTTSAGMQLLCGGAALLVASSFKGELAGFSPSQISAISWAGLGYLTFAGSIVAFTAYVWLLDHVRAPSVATNTFVNPIIAVGLGWALLGERLTLPMLAGFALVVASVIAVWRLEAARPGP
;
A
#
# COMPACT_ATOMS: atom_id res chain seq x y z
N MET A 1 5.40 -18.49 34.14
CA MET A 1 6.31 -18.64 32.99
C MET A 1 6.12 -17.47 32.01
N PRO A 2 6.71 -16.29 32.25
CA PRO A 2 6.47 -15.09 31.39
C PRO A 2 7.41 -14.99 30.18
N PHE A 3 8.54 -15.68 30.14
CA PHE A 3 9.57 -15.52 29.10
C PHE A 3 9.23 -16.13 27.72
N THR A 4 8.37 -17.13 27.65
CA THR A 4 8.02 -17.81 26.39
C THR A 4 6.98 -17.04 25.57
N GLN A 5 6.06 -16.31 26.23
CA GLN A 5 5.06 -15.50 25.53
C GLN A 5 5.68 -14.26 24.85
N THR A 6 6.65 -13.61 25.51
CA THR A 6 7.37 -12.45 24.95
C THR A 6 8.22 -12.86 23.74
N GLY A 7 8.87 -14.01 23.76
CA GLY A 7 9.65 -14.52 22.63
C GLY A 7 8.80 -14.87 21.43
N ARG A 8 7.66 -15.54 21.63
CA ARG A 8 6.70 -15.89 20.57
C ARG A 8 6.07 -14.65 19.93
N PHE A 9 5.65 -13.67 20.73
CA PHE A 9 5.09 -12.42 20.23
C PHE A 9 6.11 -11.65 19.38
N ARG A 10 7.37 -11.56 19.85
CA ARG A 10 8.45 -10.93 19.10
C ARG A 10 8.72 -11.63 17.78
N ALA A 11 8.75 -12.95 17.75
CA ALA A 11 8.93 -13.74 16.53
C ALA A 11 7.78 -13.53 15.54
N LEU A 12 6.52 -13.51 16.00
CA LEU A 12 5.35 -13.22 15.17
C LEU A 12 5.42 -11.80 14.58
N THR A 13 5.78 -10.81 15.38
CA THR A 13 5.92 -9.42 14.93
C THR A 13 7.00 -9.28 13.87
N LEU A 14 8.19 -9.87 14.09
CA LEU A 14 9.27 -9.87 13.10
C LEU A 14 8.88 -10.61 11.82
N GLY A 15 8.20 -11.76 11.95
CA GLY A 15 7.67 -12.52 10.83
C GLY A 15 6.64 -11.72 10.02
N ALA A 16 5.71 -11.03 10.70
CA ALA A 16 4.71 -10.18 10.05
C ALA A 16 5.37 -9.00 9.30
N PHE A 17 6.38 -8.35 9.88
CA PHE A 17 7.17 -7.32 9.18
C PHE A 17 7.88 -7.89 7.95
N ALA A 18 8.56 -9.03 8.08
CA ALA A 18 9.24 -9.66 6.95
C ALA A 18 8.28 -10.00 5.81
N VAL A 19 7.11 -10.55 6.14
CA VAL A 19 6.03 -10.85 5.18
C VAL A 19 5.59 -9.58 4.46
N VAL A 20 5.28 -8.51 5.20
CA VAL A 20 4.83 -7.24 4.60
C VAL A 20 5.91 -6.64 3.72
N TYR A 21 7.18 -6.62 4.17
CA TYR A 21 8.28 -6.05 3.42
C TYR A 21 8.52 -6.78 2.09
N ILE A 22 8.66 -8.10 2.15
CA ILE A 22 9.02 -8.90 0.97
C ILE A 22 7.85 -8.95 0.00
N LEU A 23 6.66 -9.31 0.49
CA LEU A 23 5.52 -9.50 -0.39
C LEU A 23 5.02 -8.18 -0.98
N TRP A 24 4.89 -7.11 -0.19
CA TRP A 24 4.45 -5.84 -0.75
C TRP A 24 5.52 -5.15 -1.61
N GLY A 25 6.80 -5.30 -1.26
CA GLY A 25 7.88 -4.80 -2.11
C GLY A 25 7.83 -5.41 -3.52
N SER A 26 7.45 -6.68 -3.64
CA SER A 26 7.32 -7.36 -4.93
C SER A 26 5.94 -7.19 -5.61
N THR A 27 4.91 -6.67 -4.90
CA THR A 27 3.59 -6.44 -5.55
C THR A 27 3.60 -5.37 -6.62
N TYR A 28 4.49 -4.39 -6.55
CA TYR A 28 4.66 -3.38 -7.60
C TYR A 28 5.02 -4.04 -8.93
N LEU A 29 6.02 -4.93 -8.93
CA LEU A 29 6.35 -5.73 -10.11
C LEU A 29 5.16 -6.54 -10.59
N ALA A 30 4.43 -7.20 -9.67
CA ALA A 30 3.29 -8.03 -10.03
C ALA A 30 2.14 -7.21 -10.62
N ILE A 31 1.89 -5.98 -10.12
CA ILE A 31 0.90 -5.06 -10.70
C ILE A 31 1.36 -4.63 -12.09
N ALA A 32 2.60 -4.15 -12.25
CA ALA A 32 3.15 -3.71 -13.53
C ALA A 32 3.05 -4.78 -14.63
N VAL A 33 3.25 -6.05 -14.27
CA VAL A 33 3.10 -7.18 -15.20
C VAL A 33 1.61 -7.48 -15.47
N ALA A 34 0.76 -7.48 -14.43
CA ALA A 34 -0.64 -7.87 -14.57
C ALA A 34 -1.45 -6.84 -15.39
N VAL A 35 -1.16 -5.54 -15.26
CA VAL A 35 -1.87 -4.47 -15.99
C VAL A 35 -1.55 -4.43 -17.50
N GLN A 36 -0.61 -5.25 -17.96
CA GLN A 36 -0.32 -5.36 -19.39
C GLN A 36 -1.50 -5.94 -20.19
N SER A 37 -2.28 -6.82 -19.59
CA SER A 37 -3.45 -7.42 -20.26
C SER A 37 -4.73 -7.42 -19.44
N ILE A 38 -4.69 -6.98 -18.17
CA ILE A 38 -5.88 -6.82 -17.33
C ILE A 38 -6.08 -5.33 -17.03
N PRO A 39 -7.28 -4.76 -17.28
CA PRO A 39 -7.55 -3.37 -16.92
C PRO A 39 -7.32 -3.09 -15.42
N PRO A 40 -6.75 -1.94 -15.05
CA PRO A 40 -6.24 -1.69 -13.70
C PRO A 40 -7.28 -1.80 -12.59
N PHE A 41 -8.45 -1.16 -12.74
CA PHE A 41 -9.49 -1.20 -11.71
C PHE A 41 -10.13 -2.58 -11.62
N LEU A 42 -10.29 -3.27 -12.76
CA LEU A 42 -10.76 -4.65 -12.81
C LEU A 42 -9.78 -5.58 -12.09
N LEU A 43 -8.47 -5.47 -12.37
CA LEU A 43 -7.42 -6.25 -11.72
C LEU A 43 -7.50 -6.15 -10.20
N ILE A 44 -7.47 -4.92 -9.68
CA ILE A 44 -7.47 -4.69 -8.24
C ILE A 44 -8.84 -5.03 -7.62
N GLY A 45 -9.93 -4.78 -8.33
CA GLY A 45 -11.28 -5.14 -7.91
C GLY A 45 -11.46 -6.65 -7.72
N VAL A 46 -11.13 -7.43 -8.75
CA VAL A 46 -11.25 -8.91 -8.73
C VAL A 46 -10.35 -9.52 -7.65
N ARG A 47 -9.06 -9.12 -7.59
CA ARG A 47 -8.15 -9.65 -6.57
C ARG A 47 -8.65 -9.38 -5.15
N SER A 48 -9.18 -8.16 -4.92
CA SER A 48 -9.64 -7.74 -3.59
C SER A 48 -10.91 -8.47 -3.20
N LEU A 49 -11.87 -8.62 -4.13
CA LEU A 49 -13.08 -9.41 -3.88
C LEU A 49 -12.76 -10.87 -3.60
N ALA A 50 -11.91 -11.50 -4.42
CA ALA A 50 -11.51 -12.88 -4.22
C ALA A 50 -10.83 -13.09 -2.85
N ALA A 51 -9.86 -12.24 -2.51
CA ALA A 51 -9.17 -12.31 -1.23
C ALA A 51 -10.10 -12.03 -0.05
N GLY A 52 -10.97 -11.02 -0.16
CA GLY A 52 -11.94 -10.67 0.85
C GLY A 52 -12.96 -11.78 1.11
N ALA A 53 -13.46 -12.43 0.06
CA ALA A 53 -14.38 -13.57 0.17
C ALA A 53 -13.70 -14.79 0.85
N ILE A 54 -12.44 -15.08 0.48
CA ILE A 54 -11.67 -16.18 1.11
C ILE A 54 -11.45 -15.90 2.60
N LEU A 55 -11.03 -14.66 2.97
CA LEU A 55 -10.77 -14.31 4.37
C LEU A 55 -12.06 -14.32 5.21
N LEU A 56 -13.17 -13.80 4.69
CA LEU A 56 -14.44 -13.83 5.41
C LEU A 56 -15.01 -15.25 5.49
N GLY A 57 -14.93 -16.03 4.43
CA GLY A 57 -15.33 -17.45 4.48
C GLY A 57 -14.54 -18.22 5.53
N PHE A 58 -13.22 -17.98 5.62
CA PHE A 58 -12.39 -18.60 6.64
C PHE A 58 -12.73 -18.10 8.06
N ALA A 59 -12.99 -16.79 8.21
CA ALA A 59 -13.37 -16.21 9.50
C ALA A 59 -14.71 -16.77 9.99
N GLU A 60 -15.71 -16.86 9.11
CA GLU A 60 -17.04 -17.42 9.42
C GLU A 60 -16.96 -18.91 9.80
N PHE A 61 -16.12 -19.66 9.09
CA PHE A 61 -15.90 -21.09 9.42
C PHE A 61 -15.30 -21.28 10.82
N ARG A 62 -14.41 -20.36 11.27
CA ARG A 62 -13.75 -20.45 12.57
C ARG A 62 -14.58 -19.89 13.73
N ASN A 63 -15.25 -18.78 13.50
CA ASN A 63 -16.06 -18.08 14.49
C ASN A 63 -17.33 -17.56 13.80
N PRO A 64 -18.39 -18.39 13.71
CA PRO A 64 -19.63 -18.00 13.07
C PRO A 64 -20.23 -16.75 13.73
N GLY A 65 -20.61 -15.79 12.93
CA GLY A 65 -21.32 -14.60 13.37
C GLY A 65 -21.03 -13.37 12.51
N MET A 66 -22.10 -12.79 11.98
CA MET A 66 -21.98 -11.59 11.16
C MET A 66 -21.53 -10.37 12.00
N PRO A 67 -20.48 -9.66 11.58
CA PRO A 67 -20.09 -8.41 12.21
C PRO A 67 -21.24 -7.38 12.20
N PRO A 68 -21.34 -6.52 13.22
CA PRO A 68 -22.40 -5.52 13.29
C PRO A 68 -22.27 -4.50 12.13
N ALA A 69 -23.40 -3.91 11.71
CA ALA A 69 -23.45 -2.95 10.60
C ALA A 69 -22.44 -1.79 10.76
N ARG A 70 -22.19 -1.34 11.99
CA ARG A 70 -21.18 -0.30 12.28
C ARG A 70 -19.77 -0.75 11.90
N ALA A 71 -19.42 -2.02 12.09
CA ALA A 71 -18.12 -2.55 11.68
C ALA A 71 -17.99 -2.56 10.15
N TRP A 72 -19.05 -2.91 9.43
CA TRP A 72 -19.10 -2.83 7.98
C TRP A 72 -18.94 -1.40 7.45
N ALA A 73 -19.57 -0.41 8.08
CA ALA A 73 -19.41 1.00 7.70
C ALA A 73 -17.96 1.48 7.85
N SER A 74 -17.30 1.12 8.96
CA SER A 74 -15.90 1.45 9.19
C SER A 74 -14.97 0.72 8.21
N ALA A 75 -15.22 -0.57 7.94
CA ALA A 75 -14.47 -1.35 6.98
C ALA A 75 -14.67 -0.85 5.55
N ALA A 76 -15.89 -0.41 5.19
CA ALA A 76 -16.15 0.21 3.89
C ALA A 76 -15.37 1.52 3.72
N ALA A 77 -15.39 2.40 4.73
CA ALA A 77 -14.65 3.64 4.68
C ALA A 77 -13.14 3.41 4.47
N SER A 78 -12.53 2.52 5.29
CA SER A 78 -11.11 2.20 5.14
C SER A 78 -10.81 1.42 3.86
N GLY A 79 -11.64 0.43 3.50
CA GLY A 79 -11.46 -0.40 2.31
C GLY A 79 -11.55 0.39 1.01
N VAL A 80 -12.51 1.32 0.91
CA VAL A 80 -12.63 2.22 -0.25
C VAL A 80 -11.40 3.13 -0.37
N LEU A 81 -10.87 3.65 0.74
CA LEU A 81 -9.66 4.47 0.71
C LEU A 81 -8.41 3.66 0.34
N LEU A 82 -8.22 2.49 0.96
CA LEU A 82 -7.04 1.66 0.78
C LEU A 82 -7.01 0.97 -0.60
N PHE A 83 -8.11 0.36 -1.01
CA PHE A 83 -8.18 -0.41 -2.25
C PHE A 83 -8.83 0.38 -3.38
N GLY A 84 -10.00 0.98 -3.15
CA GLY A 84 -10.69 1.80 -4.13
C GLY A 84 -9.85 2.99 -4.58
N GLY A 85 -9.41 3.77 -3.63
CA GLY A 85 -8.59 4.95 -3.88
C GLY A 85 -7.13 4.61 -4.20
N CYS A 86 -6.38 4.11 -3.20
CA CYS A 86 -4.94 3.95 -3.36
C CYS A 86 -4.57 2.88 -4.39
N HIS A 87 -4.95 1.61 -4.19
CA HIS A 87 -4.49 0.55 -5.09
C HIS A 87 -5.08 0.65 -6.50
N GLY A 88 -6.31 1.16 -6.64
CA GLY A 88 -6.89 1.38 -7.96
C GLY A 88 -6.10 2.43 -8.76
N THR A 89 -5.83 3.59 -8.16
CA THR A 89 -5.06 4.66 -8.81
C THR A 89 -3.58 4.29 -8.98
N LEU A 90 -3.00 3.53 -8.05
CA LEU A 90 -1.67 2.94 -8.19
C LEU A 90 -1.58 2.05 -9.44
N ALA A 91 -2.48 1.07 -9.57
CA ALA A 91 -2.48 0.16 -10.71
C ALA A 91 -2.73 0.90 -12.04
N TYR A 92 -3.56 1.95 -12.02
CA TYR A 92 -3.74 2.83 -13.17
C TYR A 92 -2.42 3.54 -13.53
N ALA A 93 -1.72 4.09 -12.55
CA ALA A 93 -0.46 4.78 -12.78
C ALA A 93 0.65 3.84 -13.28
N GLU A 94 0.73 2.61 -12.76
CA GLU A 94 1.73 1.61 -13.18
C GLU A 94 1.54 1.10 -14.62
N LYS A 95 0.41 1.40 -15.25
CA LYS A 95 0.25 1.21 -16.70
C LYS A 95 1.11 2.18 -17.52
N TYR A 96 1.47 3.33 -16.95
CA TYR A 96 2.15 4.43 -17.64
C TYR A 96 3.48 4.84 -16.96
N ALA A 97 3.75 4.32 -15.79
CA ALA A 97 4.92 4.64 -14.96
C ALA A 97 5.62 3.36 -14.49
N SER A 98 6.92 3.45 -14.22
CA SER A 98 7.69 2.31 -13.73
C SER A 98 7.25 1.88 -12.33
N SER A 99 7.41 0.58 -12.04
CA SER A 99 7.12 0.01 -10.71
C SER A 99 8.00 0.63 -9.61
N GLY A 100 9.24 0.96 -9.94
CA GLY A 100 10.16 1.66 -9.05
C GLY A 100 9.67 3.07 -8.67
N LEU A 101 9.20 3.87 -9.65
CA LEU A 101 8.62 5.19 -9.40
C LEU A 101 7.39 5.08 -8.50
N ALA A 102 6.48 4.16 -8.82
CA ALA A 102 5.26 3.94 -8.03
C ALA A 102 5.59 3.62 -6.57
N ALA A 103 6.55 2.72 -6.33
CA ALA A 103 6.98 2.34 -5.00
C ALA A 103 7.59 3.51 -4.22
N VAL A 104 8.41 4.36 -4.87
CA VAL A 104 9.02 5.52 -4.22
C VAL A 104 7.98 6.57 -3.88
N MET A 105 7.01 6.84 -4.77
CA MET A 105 5.93 7.79 -4.49
C MET A 105 5.05 7.30 -3.31
N LEU A 106 4.74 6.01 -3.24
CA LEU A 106 4.05 5.44 -2.08
C LEU A 106 4.95 5.43 -0.82
N GLY A 107 6.27 5.48 -0.96
CA GLY A 107 7.20 5.75 0.13
C GLY A 107 6.92 7.05 0.88
N THR A 108 6.16 7.98 0.31
CA THR A 108 5.73 9.23 0.97
C THR A 108 4.54 9.06 1.94
N ILE A 109 3.97 7.87 2.07
CA ILE A 109 2.84 7.60 3.00
C ILE A 109 3.07 8.16 4.42
N PRO A 110 4.24 7.99 5.06
CA PRO A 110 4.48 8.58 6.38
C PRO A 110 4.38 10.10 6.41
N PHE A 111 4.69 10.80 5.33
CA PHE A 111 4.53 12.24 5.22
C PHE A 111 3.05 12.63 5.35
N TRP A 112 2.20 11.92 4.62
CA TRP A 112 0.76 12.13 4.66
C TRP A 112 0.17 11.82 6.04
N ILE A 113 0.64 10.74 6.70
CA ILE A 113 0.22 10.44 8.08
C ILE A 113 0.56 11.59 9.02
N VAL A 114 1.78 12.14 8.92
CA VAL A 114 2.21 13.28 9.74
C VAL A 114 1.37 14.52 9.45
N LEU A 115 1.15 14.85 8.17
CA LEU A 115 0.34 16.01 7.78
C LEU A 115 -1.11 15.89 8.25
N ILE A 116 -1.73 14.72 8.07
CA ILE A 116 -3.10 14.48 8.52
C ILE A 116 -3.20 14.63 10.05
N LYS A 117 -2.24 14.06 10.81
CA LYS A 117 -2.21 14.20 12.27
C LYS A 117 -1.92 15.63 12.75
N PHE A 118 -1.27 16.45 11.91
CA PHE A 118 -1.03 17.85 12.22
C PHE A 118 -2.29 18.71 12.08
N VAL A 119 -3.11 18.40 11.07
CA VAL A 119 -4.35 19.15 10.76
C VAL A 119 -5.51 18.71 11.65
N ILE A 120 -5.65 17.41 11.92
CA ILE A 120 -6.72 16.89 12.78
C ILE A 120 -6.38 17.20 14.25
N PRO A 121 -7.29 17.80 15.04
CA PRO A 121 -7.10 17.97 16.47
C PRO A 121 -6.90 16.61 17.13
N ALA A 122 -5.69 16.31 17.53
CA ALA A 122 -5.34 15.08 18.22
C ALA A 122 -4.38 15.39 19.36
N GLU A 123 -4.43 14.61 20.43
CA GLU A 123 -3.51 14.72 21.56
C GLU A 123 -2.05 14.50 21.13
N ASP A 124 -1.83 13.82 19.99
CA ASP A 124 -0.53 13.42 19.43
C ASP A 124 -0.09 14.29 18.24
N ARG A 125 -0.15 15.61 18.31
CA ARG A 125 0.31 16.48 17.19
C ARG A 125 1.81 16.31 16.92
N PRO A 126 2.23 16.16 15.64
CA PRO A 126 3.65 16.12 15.26
C PRO A 126 4.38 17.39 15.68
N LYS A 127 5.66 17.24 16.07
CA LYS A 127 6.52 18.40 16.33
C LYS A 127 6.93 19.08 15.03
N ILE A 128 7.27 20.38 15.08
CA ILE A 128 7.77 21.13 13.93
C ILE A 128 8.99 20.48 13.27
N MET A 129 9.86 19.83 14.06
CA MET A 129 11.00 19.07 13.54
C MET A 129 10.59 17.88 12.67
N THR A 130 9.46 17.23 13.00
CA THR A 130 8.92 16.15 12.16
C THR A 130 8.48 16.70 10.81
N LEU A 131 7.88 17.89 10.78
CA LEU A 131 7.53 18.56 9.52
C LEU A 131 8.78 18.97 8.74
N ALA A 132 9.80 19.50 9.40
CA ALA A 132 11.07 19.87 8.75
C ALA A 132 11.77 18.64 8.11
N ALA A 133 11.63 17.46 8.74
CA ALA A 133 12.16 16.21 8.19
C ALA A 133 11.48 15.74 6.90
N LEU A 134 10.31 16.32 6.53
CA LEU A 134 9.63 16.02 5.26
C LEU A 134 10.30 16.73 4.05
N VAL A 135 11.00 17.84 4.28
CA VAL A 135 11.56 18.69 3.21
C VAL A 135 12.53 17.92 2.29
N PRO A 136 13.52 17.14 2.82
CA PRO A 136 14.38 16.34 1.95
C PRO A 136 13.60 15.32 1.10
N GLY A 137 12.52 14.76 1.64
CA GLY A 137 11.68 13.83 0.90
C GLY A 137 10.94 14.48 -0.26
N LEU A 138 10.41 15.68 -0.06
CA LEU A 138 9.81 16.47 -1.14
C LEU A 138 10.82 16.84 -2.23
N ALA A 139 12.05 17.20 -1.83
CA ALA A 139 13.15 17.42 -2.78
C ALA A 139 13.48 16.13 -3.55
N GLY A 140 13.47 14.98 -2.87
CA GLY A 140 13.64 13.67 -3.50
C GLY A 140 12.55 13.36 -4.54
N VAL A 141 11.29 13.62 -4.22
CA VAL A 141 10.18 13.51 -5.18
C VAL A 141 10.40 14.41 -6.40
N ALA A 142 10.81 15.66 -6.18
CA ALA A 142 11.08 16.61 -7.27
C ALA A 142 12.22 16.11 -8.20
N LEU A 143 13.23 15.42 -7.68
CA LEU A 143 14.31 14.84 -8.50
C LEU A 143 13.80 13.77 -9.48
N PHE A 144 12.74 13.03 -9.14
CA PHE A 144 12.13 12.08 -10.08
C PHE A 144 11.44 12.77 -11.26
N MET A 145 11.09 14.05 -11.14
CA MET A 145 10.46 14.83 -12.21
C MET A 145 11.48 15.42 -13.20
N LEU A 146 12.78 15.35 -12.90
CA LEU A 146 13.81 15.88 -13.78
C LEU A 146 13.95 15.02 -15.04
N PRO A 147 14.07 15.64 -16.24
CA PRO A 147 14.32 14.92 -17.47
C PRO A 147 15.65 14.15 -17.38
N THR A 148 15.65 12.90 -17.73
CA THR A 148 16.80 11.99 -17.57
C THR A 148 17.59 11.70 -18.83
N GLY A 149 17.35 12.46 -19.93
CA GLY A 149 18.13 12.41 -21.16
C GLY A 149 17.30 12.23 -22.44
N PRO A 150 17.93 12.40 -23.63
CA PRO A 150 17.20 12.43 -24.90
C PRO A 150 16.70 11.07 -25.41
N GLN A 151 17.06 9.96 -24.78
CA GLN A 151 16.74 8.60 -25.25
C GLN A 151 15.81 7.80 -24.32
N ASP A 152 15.39 8.36 -23.20
CA ASP A 152 14.50 7.66 -22.30
C ASP A 152 13.04 7.99 -22.63
N SER A 153 12.20 6.98 -22.51
CA SER A 153 10.74 7.05 -22.58
C SER A 153 10.25 8.33 -21.85
N GLY A 154 10.05 9.40 -22.52
CA GLY A 154 9.62 10.77 -22.18
C GLY A 154 9.70 11.23 -20.71
N PRO A 155 9.57 12.49 -20.42
CA PRO A 155 9.54 12.98 -19.04
C PRO A 155 8.40 12.25 -18.28
N ILE A 156 8.69 11.81 -17.06
CA ILE A 156 7.67 11.24 -16.17
C ILE A 156 6.51 12.24 -16.11
N SER A 157 5.31 11.80 -16.52
CA SER A 157 4.15 12.66 -16.56
C SER A 157 3.87 13.24 -15.18
N PRO A 158 3.83 14.57 -15.00
CA PRO A 158 3.45 15.19 -13.72
C PRO A 158 2.09 14.68 -13.21
N GLU A 159 1.19 14.33 -14.12
CA GLU A 159 -0.11 13.76 -13.80
C GLU A 159 0.05 12.41 -13.08
N MET A 160 0.91 11.53 -13.56
CA MET A 160 1.14 10.23 -12.90
C MET A 160 1.78 10.40 -11.53
N VAL A 161 2.69 11.36 -11.36
CA VAL A 161 3.25 11.69 -10.05
C VAL A 161 2.17 12.17 -9.09
N LEU A 162 1.28 13.07 -9.53
CA LEU A 162 0.16 13.56 -8.70
C LEU A 162 -0.81 12.44 -8.35
N ILE A 163 -1.13 11.53 -9.28
CA ILE A 163 -1.96 10.36 -9.02
C ILE A 163 -1.31 9.46 -7.96
N LEU A 164 -0.01 9.19 -8.06
CA LEU A 164 0.72 8.36 -7.11
C LEU A 164 0.84 9.01 -5.72
N LEU A 165 1.06 10.33 -5.65
CA LEU A 165 1.03 11.06 -4.37
C LEU A 165 -0.38 11.06 -3.77
N GLY A 166 -1.42 11.20 -4.58
CA GLY A 166 -2.81 11.04 -4.15
C GLY A 166 -3.10 9.63 -3.64
N SER A 167 -2.55 8.60 -4.29
CA SER A 167 -2.62 7.21 -3.83
C SER A 167 -2.00 7.05 -2.44
N ALA A 168 -0.81 7.63 -2.22
CA ALA A 168 -0.13 7.62 -0.93
C ALA A 168 -0.95 8.34 0.17
N PHE A 169 -1.56 9.47 -0.16
CA PHE A 169 -2.48 10.19 0.74
C PHE A 169 -3.68 9.34 1.13
N LEU A 170 -4.34 8.70 0.15
CA LEU A 170 -5.51 7.85 0.39
C LEU A 170 -5.16 6.62 1.24
N TRP A 171 -3.96 6.04 1.03
CA TRP A 171 -3.46 4.98 1.90
C TRP A 171 -3.26 5.45 3.33
N ALA A 172 -2.63 6.61 3.54
CA ALA A 172 -2.42 7.20 4.86
C ALA A 172 -3.74 7.44 5.59
N LEU A 173 -4.72 8.04 4.90
CA LEU A 173 -6.04 8.29 5.45
C LEU A 173 -6.77 6.99 5.77
N GLY A 174 -6.78 6.03 4.85
CA GLY A 174 -7.38 4.71 5.04
C GLY A 174 -6.78 3.94 6.22
N SER A 175 -5.46 4.03 6.40
CA SER A 175 -4.76 3.41 7.54
C SER A 175 -5.18 4.04 8.88
N ILE A 176 -5.32 5.36 8.93
CA ILE A 176 -5.81 6.07 10.13
C ILE A 176 -7.25 5.67 10.44
N VAL A 177 -8.11 5.55 9.41
CA VAL A 177 -9.50 5.10 9.58
C VAL A 177 -9.54 3.64 10.05
N SER A 178 -8.70 2.77 9.46
CA SER A 178 -8.60 1.35 9.83
C SER A 178 -8.20 1.16 11.31
N GLN A 179 -7.28 1.98 11.83
CA GLN A 179 -6.87 1.92 13.24
C GLN A 179 -7.98 2.26 14.24
N ARG A 180 -9.02 2.97 13.79
CA ARG A 180 -10.18 3.32 14.63
C ARG A 180 -11.28 2.25 14.66
N GLN A 181 -11.04 1.10 14.01
CA GLN A 181 -11.97 -0.03 14.06
C GLN A 181 -12.02 -0.63 15.47
N SER A 182 -13.15 -1.27 15.77
CA SER A 182 -13.34 -1.90 17.08
C SER A 182 -12.36 -3.05 17.30
N PRO A 183 -11.62 -3.08 18.42
CA PRO A 183 -10.72 -4.19 18.77
C PRO A 183 -11.43 -5.53 18.93
N SER A 184 -12.75 -5.54 19.03
CA SER A 184 -13.55 -6.77 19.14
C SER A 184 -13.71 -7.53 17.83
N ILE A 185 -13.35 -6.93 16.69
CA ILE A 185 -13.43 -7.60 15.39
C ILE A 185 -12.11 -8.32 15.11
N PRO A 186 -12.13 -9.64 14.84
CA PRO A 186 -10.91 -10.37 14.47
C PRO A 186 -10.22 -9.75 13.25
N THR A 187 -8.89 -9.69 13.26
CA THR A 187 -8.07 -9.10 12.20
C THR A 187 -8.41 -9.65 10.81
N THR A 188 -8.60 -10.98 10.69
CA THR A 188 -8.96 -11.62 9.41
C THR A 188 -10.33 -11.17 8.91
N THR A 189 -11.29 -11.01 9.82
CA THR A 189 -12.62 -10.49 9.50
C THR A 189 -12.54 -9.03 9.03
N SER A 190 -11.82 -8.18 9.77
CA SER A 190 -11.60 -6.78 9.42
C SER A 190 -10.93 -6.64 8.05
N ALA A 191 -9.85 -7.39 7.80
CA ALA A 191 -9.17 -7.40 6.50
C ALA A 191 -10.09 -7.85 5.37
N GLY A 192 -10.85 -8.94 5.57
CA GLY A 192 -11.81 -9.45 4.59
C GLY A 192 -12.89 -8.44 4.24
N MET A 193 -13.47 -7.77 5.23
CA MET A 193 -14.48 -6.72 5.03
C MET A 193 -13.93 -5.53 4.25
N GLN A 194 -12.72 -5.05 4.59
CA GLN A 194 -12.05 -3.94 3.89
C GLN A 194 -11.78 -4.29 2.42
N LEU A 195 -11.27 -5.50 2.16
CA LEU A 195 -11.01 -5.99 0.81
C LEU A 195 -12.29 -6.11 -0.02
N LEU A 196 -13.37 -6.66 0.55
CA LEU A 196 -14.66 -6.76 -0.16
C LEU A 196 -15.21 -5.39 -0.51
N CYS A 197 -15.28 -4.47 0.45
CA CYS A 197 -15.82 -3.14 0.21
C CYS A 197 -14.99 -2.35 -0.81
N GLY A 198 -13.65 -2.38 -0.67
CA GLY A 198 -12.77 -1.72 -1.62
C GLY A 198 -12.79 -2.36 -3.00
N GLY A 199 -12.85 -3.69 -3.08
CA GLY A 199 -12.99 -4.43 -4.32
C GLY A 199 -14.31 -4.15 -5.05
N ALA A 200 -15.42 -4.11 -4.32
CA ALA A 200 -16.73 -3.74 -4.88
C ALA A 200 -16.71 -2.31 -5.44
N ALA A 201 -16.16 -1.35 -4.71
CA ALA A 201 -16.01 0.03 -5.19
C ALA A 201 -15.19 0.10 -6.49
N LEU A 202 -14.13 -0.72 -6.60
CA LEU A 202 -13.30 -0.78 -7.81
C LEU A 202 -14.01 -1.41 -8.99
N LEU A 203 -14.82 -2.45 -8.80
CA LEU A 203 -15.61 -3.00 -9.91
C LEU A 203 -16.67 -2.00 -10.41
N VAL A 204 -17.25 -1.23 -9.50
CA VAL A 204 -18.14 -0.11 -9.88
C VAL A 204 -17.34 0.93 -10.68
N ALA A 205 -16.17 1.35 -10.20
CA ALA A 205 -15.29 2.29 -10.92
C ALA A 205 -14.84 1.75 -12.28
N SER A 206 -14.47 0.46 -12.37
CA SER A 206 -14.13 -0.24 -13.62
C SER A 206 -15.25 -0.19 -14.65
N SER A 207 -16.50 -0.41 -14.19
CA SER A 207 -17.70 -0.32 -15.04
C SER A 207 -17.90 1.10 -15.57
N PHE A 208 -17.79 2.13 -14.72
CA PHE A 208 -17.92 3.54 -15.14
C PHE A 208 -16.79 3.99 -16.08
N LYS A 209 -15.58 3.44 -15.91
CA LYS A 209 -14.45 3.71 -16.81
C LYS A 209 -14.54 2.94 -18.14
N GLY A 210 -15.54 2.08 -18.31
CA GLY A 210 -15.70 1.27 -19.51
C GLY A 210 -14.65 0.17 -19.68
N GLU A 211 -13.94 -0.21 -18.61
CA GLU A 211 -12.89 -1.25 -18.66
C GLU A 211 -13.42 -2.62 -19.05
N LEU A 212 -14.72 -2.86 -18.85
CA LEU A 212 -15.39 -4.12 -19.23
C LEU A 212 -15.80 -4.15 -20.71
N ALA A 213 -15.84 -2.97 -21.37
CA ALA A 213 -16.20 -2.89 -22.77
C ALA A 213 -15.07 -3.47 -23.64
N GLY A 214 -15.37 -4.57 -24.33
CA GLY A 214 -14.38 -5.27 -25.16
C GLY A 214 -13.36 -6.12 -24.39
N PHE A 215 -13.45 -6.19 -23.08
CA PHE A 215 -12.57 -7.06 -22.28
C PHE A 215 -12.97 -8.52 -22.45
N SER A 216 -11.99 -9.36 -22.77
CA SER A 216 -12.17 -10.81 -22.86
C SER A 216 -11.13 -11.54 -22.00
N PRO A 217 -11.56 -12.42 -21.07
CA PRO A 217 -10.64 -13.22 -20.26
C PRO A 217 -9.66 -14.07 -21.07
N SER A 218 -10.03 -14.45 -22.32
CA SER A 218 -9.17 -15.23 -23.21
C SER A 218 -7.97 -14.44 -23.74
N GLN A 219 -7.97 -13.11 -23.63
CA GLN A 219 -6.86 -12.24 -24.05
C GLN A 219 -5.86 -11.99 -22.93
N ILE A 220 -6.16 -12.44 -21.71
CA ILE A 220 -5.23 -12.29 -20.57
C ILE A 220 -4.05 -13.22 -20.77
N SER A 221 -2.84 -12.67 -20.73
CA SER A 221 -1.60 -13.43 -20.82
C SER A 221 -1.42 -14.34 -19.59
N ALA A 222 -0.73 -15.47 -19.76
CA ALA A 222 -0.43 -16.39 -18.67
C ALA A 222 0.33 -15.70 -17.52
N ILE A 223 1.23 -14.76 -17.84
CA ILE A 223 1.98 -14.02 -16.83
C ILE A 223 1.10 -13.02 -16.06
N SER A 224 0.10 -12.41 -16.71
CA SER A 224 -0.87 -11.54 -16.02
C SER A 224 -1.81 -12.34 -15.11
N TRP A 225 -2.19 -13.56 -15.50
CA TRP A 225 -2.91 -14.49 -14.61
C TRP A 225 -2.07 -14.88 -13.39
N ALA A 226 -0.79 -15.18 -13.58
CA ALA A 226 0.13 -15.45 -12.48
C ALA A 226 0.28 -14.23 -11.56
N GLY A 227 0.38 -13.01 -12.14
CA GLY A 227 0.39 -11.76 -11.42
C GLY A 227 -0.88 -11.56 -10.57
N LEU A 228 -2.07 -11.75 -11.15
CA LEU A 228 -3.35 -11.69 -10.43
C LEU A 228 -3.40 -12.69 -9.28
N GLY A 229 -2.99 -13.94 -9.52
CA GLY A 229 -2.92 -14.98 -8.49
C GLY A 229 -1.97 -14.59 -7.36
N TYR A 230 -0.75 -14.15 -7.69
CA TYR A 230 0.21 -13.65 -6.71
C TYR A 230 -0.33 -12.48 -5.88
N LEU A 231 -0.90 -11.48 -6.54
CA LEU A 231 -1.50 -10.32 -5.89
C LEU A 231 -2.65 -10.70 -4.97
N THR A 232 -3.46 -11.69 -5.35
CA THR A 232 -4.58 -12.18 -4.54
C THR A 232 -4.08 -12.91 -3.29
N PHE A 233 -3.22 -13.92 -3.45
CA PHE A 233 -2.80 -14.76 -2.33
C PHE A 233 -1.70 -14.10 -1.49
N ALA A 234 -0.59 -13.70 -2.10
CA ALA A 234 0.54 -13.14 -1.39
C ALA A 234 0.28 -11.69 -0.94
N GLY A 235 -0.16 -10.83 -1.86
CA GLY A 235 -0.36 -9.41 -1.59
C GLY A 235 -1.59 -9.11 -0.73
N SER A 236 -2.72 -9.78 -0.99
CA SER A 236 -4.00 -9.44 -0.33
C SER A 236 -4.35 -10.36 0.83
N ILE A 237 -4.18 -11.68 0.72
CA ILE A 237 -4.50 -12.57 1.84
C ILE A 237 -3.39 -12.53 2.89
N VAL A 238 -2.16 -12.86 2.51
CA VAL A 238 -1.06 -13.03 3.47
C VAL A 238 -0.55 -11.68 3.97
N ALA A 239 -0.09 -10.82 3.05
CA ALA A 239 0.57 -9.57 3.45
C ALA A 239 -0.41 -8.55 4.05
N PHE A 240 -1.62 -8.39 3.50
CA PHE A 240 -2.59 -7.45 4.06
C PHE A 240 -3.13 -7.90 5.42
N THR A 241 -3.35 -9.20 5.62
CA THR A 241 -3.71 -9.72 6.95
C THR A 241 -2.59 -9.47 7.96
N ALA A 242 -1.33 -9.70 7.57
CA ALA A 242 -0.18 -9.38 8.42
C ALA A 242 -0.08 -7.88 8.72
N TYR A 243 -0.37 -7.01 7.75
CA TYR A 243 -0.40 -5.57 7.92
C TYR A 243 -1.50 -5.11 8.90
N VAL A 244 -2.73 -5.59 8.74
CA VAL A 244 -3.82 -5.27 9.66
C VAL A 244 -3.49 -5.77 11.06
N TRP A 245 -2.93 -6.99 11.18
CA TRP A 245 -2.46 -7.51 12.47
C TRP A 245 -1.39 -6.62 13.10
N LEU A 246 -0.43 -6.13 12.32
CA LEU A 246 0.57 -5.17 12.82
C LEU A 246 -0.07 -3.86 13.29
N LEU A 247 -1.06 -3.33 12.58
CA LEU A 247 -1.78 -2.11 12.97
C LEU A 247 -2.52 -2.28 14.32
N ASP A 248 -2.98 -3.49 14.63
CA ASP A 248 -3.67 -3.80 15.88
C ASP A 248 -2.71 -3.97 17.07
N HIS A 249 -1.43 -4.34 16.81
CA HIS A 249 -0.50 -4.77 17.86
C HIS A 249 0.74 -3.90 17.98
N VAL A 250 1.05 -3.10 16.97
CA VAL A 250 2.27 -2.30 16.87
C VAL A 250 1.91 -0.85 16.53
N ARG A 251 2.68 0.10 17.07
CA ARG A 251 2.46 1.53 16.81
C ARG A 251 2.56 1.84 15.32
N ALA A 252 1.65 2.66 14.79
CA ALA A 252 1.57 3.02 13.38
C ALA A 252 2.91 3.51 12.76
N PRO A 253 3.74 4.33 13.43
CA PRO A 253 5.03 4.71 12.88
C PRO A 253 5.99 3.55 12.65
N SER A 254 5.91 2.50 13.50
CA SER A 254 6.71 1.29 13.31
C SER A 254 6.17 0.44 12.16
N VAL A 255 4.84 0.35 12.01
CA VAL A 255 4.24 -0.37 10.87
C VAL A 255 4.58 0.32 9.55
N ALA A 256 4.61 1.66 9.53
CA ALA A 256 4.96 2.45 8.35
C ALA A 256 6.42 2.25 7.87
N THR A 257 7.26 1.55 8.62
CA THR A 257 8.64 1.24 8.17
C THR A 257 8.70 0.34 6.93
N ASN A 258 7.62 -0.35 6.57
CA ASN A 258 7.51 -1.05 5.30
C ASN A 258 7.73 -0.12 4.09
N THR A 259 7.36 1.15 4.23
CA THR A 259 7.54 2.15 3.18
C THR A 259 9.01 2.48 2.85
N PHE A 260 9.96 2.07 3.70
CA PHE A 260 11.40 2.19 3.42
C PHE A 260 11.94 1.02 2.63
N VAL A 261 11.45 -0.18 2.94
CA VAL A 261 11.98 -1.43 2.39
C VAL A 261 11.30 -1.76 1.05
N ASN A 262 10.00 -1.50 0.95
CA ASN A 262 9.24 -1.78 -0.29
C ASN A 262 9.85 -1.12 -1.54
N PRO A 263 10.22 0.19 -1.54
CA PRO A 263 10.86 0.79 -2.69
C PRO A 263 12.21 0.15 -3.06
N ILE A 264 13.00 -0.30 -2.07
CA ILE A 264 14.28 -0.99 -2.34
C ILE A 264 14.04 -2.27 -3.11
N ILE A 265 13.06 -3.06 -2.68
CA ILE A 265 12.70 -4.32 -3.33
C ILE A 265 12.08 -4.05 -4.70
N ALA A 266 11.15 -3.10 -4.81
CA ALA A 266 10.48 -2.78 -6.07
C ALA A 266 11.44 -2.27 -7.15
N VAL A 267 12.31 -1.31 -6.79
CA VAL A 267 13.33 -0.77 -7.69
C VAL A 267 14.32 -1.86 -8.11
N GLY A 268 14.77 -2.69 -7.17
CA GLY A 268 15.68 -3.80 -7.46
C GLY A 268 15.05 -4.84 -8.39
N LEU A 269 13.78 -5.21 -8.17
CA LEU A 269 13.07 -6.15 -9.03
C LEU A 269 12.72 -5.56 -10.40
N GLY A 270 12.30 -4.29 -10.46
CA GLY A 270 12.03 -3.57 -11.70
C GLY A 270 13.27 -3.51 -12.59
N TRP A 271 14.42 -3.17 -12.00
CA TRP A 271 15.70 -3.19 -12.72
C TRP A 271 16.08 -4.60 -13.19
N ALA A 272 16.03 -5.59 -12.30
CA ALA A 272 16.53 -6.93 -12.61
C ALA A 272 15.61 -7.72 -13.55
N LEU A 273 14.29 -7.55 -13.48
CA LEU A 273 13.31 -8.41 -14.16
C LEU A 273 12.54 -7.70 -15.27
N LEU A 274 12.32 -6.39 -15.17
CA LEU A 274 11.62 -5.60 -16.20
C LEU A 274 12.56 -4.75 -17.05
N GLY A 275 13.87 -4.72 -16.73
CA GLY A 275 14.84 -3.88 -17.42
C GLY A 275 14.61 -2.38 -17.21
N GLU A 276 13.95 -1.98 -16.11
CA GLU A 276 13.75 -0.58 -15.75
C GLU A 276 15.10 0.11 -15.57
N ARG A 277 15.28 1.28 -16.18
CA ARG A 277 16.54 2.02 -16.09
C ARG A 277 16.62 2.79 -14.79
N LEU A 278 17.77 2.69 -14.12
CA LEU A 278 18.10 3.48 -12.96
C LEU A 278 18.97 4.66 -13.37
N THR A 279 18.44 5.87 -13.23
CA THR A 279 19.21 7.09 -13.50
C THR A 279 19.74 7.70 -12.21
N LEU A 280 20.81 8.49 -12.31
CA LEU A 280 21.41 9.13 -11.13
C LEU A 280 20.43 10.05 -10.37
N PRO A 281 19.61 10.90 -11.03
CA PRO A 281 18.57 11.67 -10.34
C PRO A 281 17.53 10.78 -9.61
N MET A 282 17.13 9.66 -10.22
CA MET A 282 16.21 8.70 -9.56
C MET A 282 16.84 8.10 -8.30
N LEU A 283 18.10 7.66 -8.35
CA LEU A 283 18.81 7.12 -7.18
C LEU A 283 19.00 8.17 -6.09
N ALA A 284 19.35 9.41 -6.47
CA ALA A 284 19.48 10.51 -5.52
C ALA A 284 18.12 10.87 -4.88
N GLY A 285 17.05 10.96 -5.69
CA GLY A 285 15.69 11.18 -5.23
C GLY A 285 15.22 10.09 -4.26
N PHE A 286 15.47 8.83 -4.63
CA PHE A 286 15.18 7.67 -3.78
C PHE A 286 15.90 7.77 -2.42
N ALA A 287 17.21 8.05 -2.42
CA ALA A 287 17.99 8.19 -1.19
C ALA A 287 17.44 9.31 -0.27
N LEU A 288 17.02 10.45 -0.85
CA LEU A 288 16.43 11.55 -0.11
C LEU A 288 15.05 11.18 0.48
N VAL A 289 14.19 10.50 -0.28
CA VAL A 289 12.89 10.02 0.24
C VAL A 289 13.12 9.06 1.40
N VAL A 290 13.98 8.05 1.25
CA VAL A 290 14.27 7.07 2.30
C VAL A 290 14.87 7.75 3.53
N ALA A 291 15.84 8.63 3.37
CA ALA A 291 16.46 9.37 4.48
C ALA A 291 15.43 10.22 5.25
N SER A 292 14.54 10.92 4.52
CA SER A 292 13.48 11.72 5.09
C SER A 292 12.49 10.87 5.91
N VAL A 293 12.06 9.75 5.35
CA VAL A 293 11.12 8.84 6.04
C VAL A 293 11.77 8.23 7.28
N ILE A 294 13.06 7.85 7.24
CA ILE A 294 13.81 7.39 8.42
C ILE A 294 13.87 8.50 9.48
N ALA A 295 14.12 9.75 9.08
CA ALA A 295 14.16 10.88 10.01
C ALA A 295 12.79 11.10 10.68
N VAL A 296 11.71 11.10 9.91
CA VAL A 296 10.33 11.17 10.43
C VAL A 296 10.06 10.03 11.44
N TRP A 297 10.40 8.80 11.05
CA TRP A 297 10.19 7.64 11.92
C TRP A 297 10.96 7.76 13.24
N ARG A 298 12.24 8.17 13.23
CA ARG A 298 13.04 8.38 14.44
C ARG A 298 12.45 9.45 15.35
N LEU A 299 12.00 10.56 14.78
CA LEU A 299 11.38 11.66 15.54
C LEU A 299 10.05 11.26 16.17
N GLU A 300 9.24 10.46 15.47
CA GLU A 300 7.98 9.95 16.02
C GLU A 300 8.19 8.81 17.03
N ALA A 301 9.16 7.94 16.82
CA ALA A 301 9.50 6.85 17.74
C ALA A 301 10.10 7.36 19.08
N ALA A 302 10.76 8.51 19.06
CA ALA A 302 11.34 9.16 20.25
C ALA A 302 10.28 9.87 21.13
N ARG A 303 9.00 9.84 20.75
CA ARG A 303 7.92 10.41 21.57
C ARG A 303 7.57 9.46 22.72
N PRO A 304 7.42 9.97 23.95
CA PRO A 304 6.84 9.18 25.03
C PRO A 304 5.45 8.73 24.59
N GLY A 305 5.09 7.47 24.89
CA GLY A 305 3.76 6.96 24.66
C GLY A 305 2.71 7.74 25.45
N PRO A 306 1.44 7.69 25.00
CA PRO A 306 0.35 8.20 25.82
C PRO A 306 0.26 7.45 27.13
#